data_2a9f1936e0736bbc9ceefbfc81e45327
#
_entry.id   2a9f1936e0736bbc9ceefbfc81e45327
#
_cell.length_a   1.000
_cell.length_b   1.000
_cell.length_c   1.000
_cell.angle_alpha   90.00
_cell.angle_beta   90.00
_cell.angle_gamma   90.00
#
_symmetry.space_group_name_H-M   'P 1'
#
loop_
_entity.id
_entity.type
_entity.pdbx_description
1 polymer ?
#
loop_
_entity_poly.entity_id
_entity_poly.type
_entity_poly.pdbx_seq_one_letter_code
_entity_poly.pdbx_strand_id
1 'polypeptide(L)'
;FIYYMLFWSFSLNGIRQMMAISIILYAYRYIFERKPLKYILFVSIASGFHISALICIFFYLLSFRPSKISSLKRVIFYFCLGVSPLLMPLLLKIALKLDIFWKYTQNYELFFERGGLGFLIWVIPPLIPAAYYSKNINNKYRCLFDICVLQIPFQYVGYYVTYGSRISLYSLAGQIILVPLVTKSISNKKGKLLVKLYYVLWYLFYFIIRSYIWNHSEAFPFNSIL
;
A
#
# COMPACT_ATOMS: atom_id res chain seq x y z
N PHE A 1 -5.37 -16.37 1.80
CA PHE A 1 -5.92 -15.97 0.50
C PHE A 1 -5.38 -14.63 0.02
N ILE A 2 -5.70 -13.48 0.69
CA ILE A 2 -5.31 -12.13 0.25
C ILE A 2 -3.80 -12.00 0.04
N TYR A 3 -2.99 -12.49 0.99
CA TYR A 3 -1.54 -12.50 0.85
C TYR A 3 -1.09 -13.19 -0.45
N TYR A 4 -1.64 -14.37 -0.72
CA TYR A 4 -1.30 -15.14 -1.91
C TYR A 4 -1.66 -14.37 -3.19
N MET A 5 -2.89 -13.84 -3.26
CA MET A 5 -3.35 -13.10 -4.44
C MET A 5 -2.56 -11.81 -4.71
N LEU A 6 -2.10 -11.12 -3.65
CA LEU A 6 -1.39 -9.86 -3.79
C LEU A 6 0.12 -10.02 -3.98
N PHE A 7 0.74 -11.00 -3.33
CA PHE A 7 2.18 -11.03 -3.13
C PHE A 7 2.89 -12.27 -3.65
N TRP A 8 2.16 -13.31 -4.06
CA TRP A 8 2.80 -14.57 -4.48
C TRP A 8 3.82 -14.35 -5.61
N SER A 9 3.43 -13.69 -6.69
CA SER A 9 4.32 -13.43 -7.83
C SER A 9 5.50 -12.52 -7.45
N PHE A 10 5.27 -11.56 -6.56
CA PHE A 10 6.36 -10.72 -6.03
C PHE A 10 7.32 -11.48 -5.13
N SER A 11 6.85 -12.48 -4.39
CA SER A 11 7.72 -13.25 -3.50
C SER A 11 8.75 -14.06 -4.26
N LEU A 12 8.50 -14.38 -5.51
CA LEU A 12 9.46 -15.09 -6.38
C LEU A 12 10.60 -14.19 -6.84
N ASN A 13 10.33 -12.92 -7.13
CA ASN A 13 11.31 -11.99 -7.70
C ASN A 13 11.88 -10.97 -6.71
N GLY A 14 11.18 -10.69 -5.63
CA GLY A 14 11.52 -9.65 -4.66
C GLY A 14 11.75 -10.17 -3.25
N ILE A 15 12.45 -11.28 -3.06
CA ILE A 15 12.58 -12.00 -1.78
C ILE A 15 12.97 -11.06 -0.64
N ARG A 16 14.01 -10.24 -0.78
CA ARG A 16 14.46 -9.31 0.27
C ARG A 16 13.39 -8.30 0.66
N GLN A 17 12.67 -7.76 -0.33
CA GLN A 17 11.58 -6.83 -0.07
C GLN A 17 10.39 -7.53 0.61
N MET A 18 10.08 -8.77 0.21
CA MET A 18 9.01 -9.54 0.83
C MET A 18 9.31 -9.92 2.28
N MET A 19 10.56 -10.20 2.60
CA MET A 19 11.01 -10.38 4.00
C MET A 19 10.78 -9.09 4.79
N ALA A 20 11.18 -7.93 4.25
CA ALA A 20 10.94 -6.64 4.88
C ALA A 20 9.43 -6.37 5.08
N ILE A 21 8.59 -6.64 4.07
CA ILE A 21 7.13 -6.48 4.16
C ILE A 21 6.54 -7.37 5.25
N SER A 22 6.98 -8.63 5.35
CA SER A 22 6.50 -9.55 6.38
C SER A 22 6.82 -9.06 7.79
N ILE A 23 8.02 -8.51 8.00
CA ILE A 23 8.43 -7.90 9.27
C ILE A 23 7.57 -6.67 9.58
N ILE A 24 7.32 -5.80 8.59
CA ILE A 24 6.45 -4.62 8.76
C ILE A 24 5.01 -5.02 9.05
N LEU A 25 4.48 -6.06 8.38
CA LEU A 25 3.14 -6.57 8.63
C LEU A 25 2.99 -7.04 10.09
N TYR A 26 4.00 -7.73 10.62
CA TYR A 26 4.05 -8.08 12.04
C TYR A 26 4.16 -6.83 12.93
N ALA A 27 4.96 -5.84 12.54
CA ALA A 27 5.19 -4.62 13.29
C ALA A 27 3.93 -3.74 13.44
N TYR A 28 2.94 -3.86 12.56
CA TYR A 28 1.68 -3.10 12.66
C TYR A 28 0.98 -3.28 14.02
N ARG A 29 1.15 -4.42 14.68
CA ARG A 29 0.63 -4.62 16.05
C ARG A 29 1.11 -3.53 17.00
N TYR A 30 2.35 -3.05 16.86
CA TYR A 30 2.92 -2.02 17.73
C TYR A 30 2.39 -0.62 17.42
N ILE A 31 1.91 -0.37 16.20
CA ILE A 31 1.09 0.82 15.88
C ILE A 31 -0.20 0.77 16.69
N PHE A 32 -0.89 -0.37 16.69
CA PHE A 32 -2.17 -0.54 17.40
C PHE A 32 -2.00 -0.52 18.92
N GLU A 33 -0.86 -0.99 19.42
CA GLU A 33 -0.53 -0.98 20.84
C GLU A 33 0.10 0.34 21.30
N ARG A 34 0.34 1.30 20.38
CA ARG A 34 1.01 2.59 20.64
C ARG A 34 2.39 2.43 21.28
N LYS A 35 3.19 1.49 20.79
CA LYS A 35 4.55 1.19 21.25
C LYS A 35 5.59 1.66 20.21
N PRO A 36 5.96 2.96 20.19
CA PRO A 36 6.81 3.54 19.14
C PRO A 36 8.18 2.88 19.04
N LEU A 37 8.85 2.67 20.18
CA LEU A 37 10.20 2.10 20.20
C LEU A 37 10.24 0.70 19.61
N LYS A 38 9.23 -0.15 19.93
CA LYS A 38 9.14 -1.50 19.36
C LYS A 38 8.85 -1.42 17.86
N TYR A 39 7.98 -0.51 17.44
CA TYR A 39 7.69 -0.33 16.03
C TYR A 39 8.93 0.09 15.24
N ILE A 40 9.67 1.11 15.73
CA ILE A 40 10.90 1.59 15.09
C ILE A 40 11.95 0.48 15.04
N LEU A 41 12.11 -0.31 16.09
CA LEU A 41 13.03 -1.45 16.12
C LEU A 41 12.73 -2.43 14.97
N PHE A 42 11.46 -2.81 14.79
CA PHE A 42 11.08 -3.72 13.70
C PHE A 42 11.23 -3.08 12.32
N VAL A 43 10.97 -1.78 12.17
CA VAL A 43 11.24 -1.05 10.92
C VAL A 43 12.74 -1.05 10.62
N SER A 44 13.60 -0.86 11.62
CA SER A 44 15.06 -0.92 11.46
C SER A 44 15.53 -2.31 11.04
N ILE A 45 14.98 -3.37 11.66
CA ILE A 45 15.26 -4.75 11.23
C ILE A 45 14.81 -4.98 9.78
N ALA A 46 13.62 -4.53 9.41
CA ALA A 46 13.11 -4.66 8.05
C ALA A 46 13.98 -3.90 7.04
N SER A 47 14.51 -2.73 7.40
CA SER A 47 15.39 -1.93 6.54
C SER A 47 16.73 -2.62 6.26
N GLY A 48 17.19 -3.50 7.13
CA GLY A 48 18.36 -4.36 6.89
C GLY A 48 18.15 -5.34 5.72
N PHE A 49 16.91 -5.77 5.46
CA PHE A 49 16.58 -6.58 4.28
C PHE A 49 16.32 -5.71 3.06
N HIS A 50 15.61 -4.59 3.23
CA HIS A 50 15.29 -3.68 2.13
C HIS A 50 15.11 -2.23 2.63
N ILE A 51 16.01 -1.36 2.19
CA ILE A 51 16.12 0.03 2.68
C ILE A 51 14.81 0.83 2.58
N SER A 52 13.97 0.55 1.58
CA SER A 52 12.68 1.26 1.42
C SER A 52 11.71 1.02 2.58
N ALA A 53 11.97 0.03 3.46
CA ALA A 53 11.16 -0.18 4.66
C ALA A 53 11.19 1.02 5.63
N LEU A 54 12.21 1.87 5.55
CA LEU A 54 12.30 3.09 6.37
C LEU A 54 11.10 4.02 6.18
N ILE A 55 10.45 4.00 5.01
CA ILE A 55 9.24 4.81 4.76
C ILE A 55 8.12 4.46 5.75
N CYS A 56 8.12 3.23 6.26
CA CYS A 56 7.10 2.77 7.20
C CYS A 56 7.16 3.50 8.56
N ILE A 57 8.25 4.20 8.88
CA ILE A 57 8.33 5.05 10.09
C ILE A 57 7.16 6.05 10.08
N PHE A 58 6.83 6.61 8.91
CA PHE A 58 5.72 7.56 8.77
C PHE A 58 4.35 6.94 9.04
N PHE A 59 4.18 5.62 8.92
CA PHE A 59 2.90 4.97 9.24
C PHE A 59 2.56 5.08 10.73
N TYR A 60 3.56 5.17 11.59
CA TYR A 60 3.32 5.37 13.01
C TYR A 60 2.66 6.71 13.30
N LEU A 61 2.96 7.77 12.52
CA LEU A 61 2.36 9.09 12.69
C LEU A 61 0.83 9.05 12.51
N LEU A 62 0.33 8.15 11.67
CA LEU A 62 -1.12 7.97 11.47
C LEU A 62 -1.83 7.41 12.71
N SER A 63 -1.09 6.80 13.64
CA SER A 63 -1.66 6.30 14.91
C SER A 63 -2.06 7.43 15.87
N PHE A 64 -1.45 8.60 15.74
CA PHE A 64 -1.74 9.77 16.56
C PHE A 64 -3.02 10.50 16.15
N ARG A 65 -3.73 9.96 15.17
CA ARG A 65 -4.99 10.56 14.73
C ARG A 65 -5.97 10.68 15.90
N PRO A 66 -6.47 11.91 16.19
CA PRO A 66 -7.49 12.10 17.21
C PRO A 66 -8.74 11.30 16.87
N SER A 67 -9.34 10.65 17.87
CA SER A 67 -10.58 9.88 17.69
C SER A 67 -11.75 10.74 17.18
N LYS A 68 -11.72 12.05 17.44
CA LYS A 68 -12.71 13.06 17.04
C LYS A 68 -12.17 14.04 15.99
N ILE A 69 -11.64 13.55 14.87
CA ILE A 69 -11.36 14.45 13.74
C ILE A 69 -12.70 14.86 13.12
N SER A 70 -12.90 16.17 12.94
CA SER A 70 -14.08 16.68 12.23
C SER A 70 -14.15 16.07 10.82
N SER A 71 -15.35 15.86 10.31
CA SER A 71 -15.57 15.32 8.96
C SER A 71 -14.81 16.11 7.90
N LEU A 72 -14.76 17.45 8.05
CA LEU A 72 -14.05 18.35 7.14
C LEU A 72 -12.54 18.07 7.11
N LYS A 73 -11.87 17.96 8.27
CA LYS A 73 -10.43 17.68 8.33
C LYS A 73 -10.09 16.34 7.68
N ARG A 74 -10.99 15.37 7.79
CA ARG A 74 -10.84 14.06 7.16
C ARG A 74 -10.96 14.15 5.65
N VAL A 75 -11.96 14.89 5.16
CA VAL A 75 -12.12 15.13 3.72
C VAL A 75 -10.90 15.85 3.16
N ILE A 76 -10.41 16.89 3.84
CA ILE A 76 -9.21 17.63 3.44
C ILE A 76 -8.00 16.68 3.39
N PHE A 77 -7.80 15.83 4.39
CA PHE A 77 -6.68 14.88 4.43
C PHE A 77 -6.72 13.92 3.23
N TYR A 78 -7.87 13.30 2.94
CA TYR A 78 -7.98 12.40 1.80
C TYR A 78 -7.94 13.13 0.46
N PHE A 79 -8.45 14.37 0.40
CA PHE A 79 -8.32 15.23 -0.76
C PHE A 79 -6.84 15.54 -1.04
N CYS A 80 -6.08 15.96 -0.03
CA CYS A 80 -4.64 16.18 -0.17
C CYS A 80 -3.88 14.92 -0.61
N LEU A 81 -4.23 13.75 -0.08
CA LEU A 81 -3.67 12.48 -0.53
C LEU A 81 -4.04 12.17 -1.99
N GLY A 82 -5.27 12.44 -2.39
CA GLY A 82 -5.73 12.25 -3.78
C GLY A 82 -5.08 13.21 -4.77
N VAL A 83 -4.78 14.44 -4.34
CA VAL A 83 -4.12 15.47 -5.16
C VAL A 83 -2.60 15.33 -5.12
N SER A 84 -2.03 14.66 -4.12
CA SER A 84 -0.57 14.49 -3.98
C SER A 84 0.14 13.97 -5.24
N PRO A 85 -0.45 13.08 -6.04
CA PRO A 85 0.12 12.69 -7.32
C PRO A 85 0.36 13.86 -8.27
N LEU A 86 -0.52 14.86 -8.31
CA LEU A 86 -0.39 16.02 -9.19
C LEU A 86 0.76 16.95 -8.76
N LEU A 87 1.12 16.93 -7.48
CA LEU A 87 2.24 17.70 -6.93
C LEU A 87 3.58 16.97 -7.10
N MET A 88 3.57 15.68 -7.40
CA MET A 88 4.78 14.88 -7.49
C MET A 88 5.80 15.40 -8.52
N PRO A 89 5.42 15.84 -9.74
CA PRO A 89 6.36 16.42 -10.69
C PRO A 89 7.08 17.65 -10.13
N LEU A 90 6.36 18.49 -9.38
CA LEU A 90 6.96 19.66 -8.74
C LEU A 90 7.96 19.27 -7.65
N LEU A 91 7.57 18.32 -6.79
CA LEU A 91 8.44 17.82 -5.72
C LEU A 91 9.70 17.17 -6.27
N LEU A 92 9.58 16.43 -7.37
CA LEU A 92 10.73 15.81 -8.03
C LEU A 92 11.65 16.86 -8.68
N LYS A 93 11.10 17.89 -9.31
CA LYS A 93 11.94 19.01 -9.82
C LYS A 93 12.74 19.68 -8.71
N ILE A 94 12.16 19.83 -7.53
CA ILE A 94 12.86 20.35 -6.34
C ILE A 94 13.93 19.36 -5.87
N ALA A 95 13.59 18.07 -5.77
CA ALA A 95 14.53 17.02 -5.35
C ALA A 95 15.71 16.86 -6.32
N LEU A 96 15.49 17.04 -7.63
CA LEU A 96 16.52 17.06 -8.66
C LEU A 96 17.48 18.23 -8.46
N LYS A 97 16.98 19.43 -8.16
CA LYS A 97 17.83 20.60 -7.87
C LYS A 97 18.71 20.43 -6.64
N LEU A 98 18.32 19.53 -5.74
CA LEU A 98 19.04 19.24 -4.50
C LEU A 98 20.00 18.04 -4.61
N ASP A 99 20.17 17.46 -5.82
CA ASP A 99 21.01 16.28 -6.11
C ASP A 99 20.75 15.04 -5.21
N ILE A 100 19.64 15.04 -4.47
CA ILE A 100 19.34 13.99 -3.48
C ILE A 100 19.09 12.63 -4.14
N PHE A 101 18.64 12.64 -5.40
CA PHE A 101 18.20 11.42 -6.12
C PHE A 101 18.82 11.27 -7.51
N TRP A 102 19.96 11.91 -7.80
CA TRP A 102 20.55 11.93 -9.15
C TRP A 102 20.66 10.52 -9.78
N LYS A 103 20.98 9.49 -8.96
CA LYS A 103 21.13 8.12 -9.41
C LYS A 103 19.83 7.47 -9.90
N TYR A 104 18.66 7.96 -9.42
CA TYR A 104 17.34 7.44 -9.79
C TYR A 104 16.64 8.29 -10.86
N THR A 105 17.22 9.45 -11.19
CA THR A 105 16.61 10.44 -12.07
C THR A 105 17.18 10.44 -13.48
N GLN A 106 18.18 9.60 -13.75
CA GLN A 106 18.76 9.46 -15.10
C GLN A 106 17.75 9.06 -16.19
N ASN A 107 16.59 8.51 -15.79
CA ASN A 107 15.54 8.11 -16.71
C ASN A 107 14.28 9.00 -16.58
N TYR A 108 14.42 10.20 -16.04
CA TYR A 108 13.31 11.11 -15.75
C TYR A 108 12.44 11.42 -17.00
N GLU A 109 13.08 11.63 -18.16
CA GLU A 109 12.40 11.94 -19.41
C GLU A 109 11.53 10.77 -19.92
N LEU A 110 11.95 9.51 -19.69
CA LEU A 110 11.19 8.32 -20.08
C LEU A 110 9.92 8.10 -19.24
N PHE A 111 9.81 8.71 -18.06
CA PHE A 111 8.70 8.50 -17.13
C PHE A 111 7.55 9.50 -17.32
N PHE A 112 7.81 10.69 -17.86
CA PHE A 112 6.76 11.70 -18.08
C PHE A 112 5.72 11.28 -19.10
N GLU A 113 6.07 10.43 -20.06
CA GLU A 113 5.14 9.96 -21.10
C GLU A 113 4.23 8.82 -20.62
N ARG A 114 4.50 8.18 -19.48
CA ARG A 114 3.75 7.02 -18.97
C ARG A 114 2.82 7.33 -17.80
N GLY A 115 2.78 8.53 -17.32
CA GLY A 115 2.04 8.93 -16.13
C GLY A 115 0.53 9.03 -16.35
N GLY A 116 -0.19 7.94 -16.16
CA GLY A 116 -1.65 7.92 -16.17
C GLY A 116 -2.23 7.60 -14.78
N LEU A 117 -3.49 8.00 -14.55
CA LEU A 117 -4.23 7.63 -13.34
C LEU A 117 -4.81 6.20 -13.37
N GLY A 118 -4.45 5.41 -14.41
CA GLY A 118 -4.97 4.05 -14.60
C GLY A 118 -4.73 3.10 -13.43
N PHE A 119 -3.68 3.33 -12.63
CA PHE A 119 -3.42 2.53 -11.43
C PHE A 119 -4.54 2.64 -10.38
N LEU A 120 -5.34 3.72 -10.39
CA LEU A 120 -6.44 3.91 -9.45
C LEU A 120 -7.50 2.82 -9.57
N ILE A 121 -7.67 2.25 -10.78
CA ILE A 121 -8.54 1.10 -11.01
C ILE A 121 -8.13 -0.09 -10.13
N TRP A 122 -6.85 -0.21 -9.77
CA TRP A 122 -6.33 -1.30 -8.96
C TRP A 122 -6.30 -0.99 -7.47
N VAL A 123 -6.20 0.28 -7.11
CA VAL A 123 -6.05 0.71 -5.72
C VAL A 123 -7.38 1.03 -5.06
N ILE A 124 -8.30 1.69 -5.78
CA ILE A 124 -9.55 2.19 -5.21
C ILE A 124 -10.55 1.08 -4.86
N PRO A 125 -10.84 0.10 -5.74
CA PRO A 125 -11.93 -0.84 -5.49
C PRO A 125 -11.82 -1.58 -4.15
N PRO A 126 -10.67 -2.14 -3.73
CA PRO A 126 -10.59 -2.82 -2.44
C PRO A 126 -10.77 -1.88 -1.24
N LEU A 127 -10.60 -0.56 -1.44
CA LEU A 127 -10.80 0.42 -0.38
C LEU A 127 -12.27 0.86 -0.22
N ILE A 128 -13.13 0.65 -1.23
CA ILE A 128 -14.54 1.09 -1.20
C ILE A 128 -15.31 0.47 -0.02
N PRO A 129 -15.35 -0.87 0.17
CA PRO A 129 -16.05 -1.43 1.32
C PRO A 129 -15.39 -1.01 2.65
N ALA A 130 -14.04 -0.88 2.66
CA ALA A 130 -13.34 -0.43 3.84
C ALA A 130 -13.69 1.02 4.22
N ALA A 131 -13.84 1.92 3.24
CA ALA A 131 -14.28 3.29 3.46
C ALA A 131 -15.70 3.34 4.04
N TYR A 132 -16.61 2.57 3.46
CA TYR A 132 -18.02 2.52 3.90
C TYR A 132 -18.16 1.99 5.34
N TYR A 133 -17.49 0.88 5.65
CA TYR A 133 -17.57 0.23 6.97
C TYR A 133 -16.51 0.72 7.97
N SER A 134 -15.67 1.69 7.62
CA SER A 134 -14.59 2.19 8.49
C SER A 134 -15.11 2.71 9.85
N LYS A 135 -16.34 3.22 9.89
CA LYS A 135 -16.99 3.69 11.12
C LYS A 135 -17.26 2.56 12.12
N ASN A 136 -17.46 1.34 11.63
CA ASN A 136 -17.78 0.16 12.42
C ASN A 136 -16.52 -0.55 12.94
N ILE A 137 -15.35 -0.18 12.44
CA ILE A 137 -14.08 -0.73 12.90
C ILE A 137 -13.68 -0.04 14.21
N ASN A 138 -13.14 -0.82 15.15
CA ASN A 138 -12.62 -0.27 16.40
C ASN A 138 -11.58 0.84 16.11
N ASN A 139 -11.69 1.94 16.85
CA ASN A 139 -10.84 3.13 16.70
C ASN A 139 -9.34 2.79 16.66
N LYS A 140 -8.93 1.77 17.41
CA LYS A 140 -7.57 1.26 17.47
C LYS A 140 -6.99 0.87 16.10
N TYR A 141 -7.85 0.38 15.18
CA TYR A 141 -7.44 -0.14 13.87
C TYR A 141 -7.76 0.82 12.72
N ARG A 142 -8.37 1.99 12.98
CA ARG A 142 -8.74 2.93 11.91
C ARG A 142 -7.56 3.49 11.14
N CYS A 143 -6.40 3.64 11.79
CA CYS A 143 -5.17 4.08 11.14
C CYS A 143 -4.74 3.12 10.01
N LEU A 144 -5.17 1.86 10.06
CA LEU A 144 -4.86 0.88 9.02
C LEU A 144 -5.52 1.23 7.67
N PHE A 145 -6.72 1.80 7.70
CA PHE A 145 -7.36 2.33 6.50
C PHE A 145 -6.53 3.47 5.90
N ASP A 146 -6.07 4.40 6.74
CA ASP A 146 -5.23 5.53 6.31
C ASP A 146 -3.90 5.04 5.71
N ILE A 147 -3.28 4.02 6.32
CA ILE A 147 -2.08 3.36 5.77
C ILE A 147 -2.37 2.77 4.38
N CYS A 148 -3.50 2.07 4.21
CA CYS A 148 -3.86 1.50 2.90
C CYS A 148 -4.13 2.59 1.85
N VAL A 149 -4.68 3.74 2.22
CA VAL A 149 -4.89 4.87 1.30
C VAL A 149 -3.57 5.48 0.83
N LEU A 150 -2.50 5.44 1.64
CA LEU A 150 -1.16 5.88 1.21
C LEU A 150 -0.60 5.07 0.03
N GLN A 151 -1.21 3.94 -0.32
CA GLN A 151 -0.88 3.23 -1.55
C GLN A 151 -1.02 4.13 -2.78
N ILE A 152 -1.97 5.08 -2.79
CA ILE A 152 -2.23 5.98 -3.92
C ILE A 152 -0.99 6.84 -4.23
N PRO A 153 -0.52 7.72 -3.32
CA PRO A 153 0.66 8.53 -3.61
C PRO A 153 1.93 7.69 -3.82
N PHE A 154 2.10 6.60 -3.09
CA PHE A 154 3.29 5.75 -3.24
C PHE A 154 3.30 4.99 -4.57
N GLN A 155 2.16 4.55 -5.06
CA GLN A 155 2.08 3.94 -6.39
C GLN A 155 2.44 4.96 -7.48
N TYR A 156 2.03 6.21 -7.28
CA TYR A 156 2.32 7.27 -8.23
C TYR A 156 3.81 7.64 -8.28
N VAL A 157 4.54 7.52 -7.17
CA VAL A 157 6.01 7.68 -7.16
C VAL A 157 6.69 6.76 -8.19
N GLY A 158 6.11 5.59 -8.44
CA GLY A 158 6.63 4.64 -9.41
C GLY A 158 6.63 5.12 -10.86
N TYR A 159 5.89 6.17 -11.18
CA TYR A 159 5.94 6.78 -12.52
C TYR A 159 7.15 7.70 -12.71
N TYR A 160 7.74 8.16 -11.64
CA TYR A 160 8.85 9.12 -11.68
C TYR A 160 10.18 8.53 -11.22
N VAL A 161 10.14 7.48 -10.43
CA VAL A 161 11.33 6.87 -9.85
C VAL A 161 11.33 5.39 -10.16
N THR A 162 12.38 4.91 -10.81
CA THR A 162 12.56 3.48 -11.11
C THR A 162 12.37 2.66 -9.82
N TYR A 163 11.49 1.67 -9.87
CA TYR A 163 11.07 0.87 -8.71
C TYR A 163 10.37 1.62 -7.58
N GLY A 164 10.03 2.91 -7.75
CA GLY A 164 9.36 3.72 -6.73
C GLY A 164 8.00 3.14 -6.30
N SER A 165 7.27 2.51 -7.23
CA SER A 165 6.01 1.82 -6.94
C SER A 165 6.14 0.71 -5.89
N ARG A 166 7.36 0.16 -5.69
CA ARG A 166 7.60 -0.87 -4.67
C ARG A 166 7.35 -0.36 -3.23
N ILE A 167 7.45 0.94 -3.01
CA ILE A 167 7.12 1.57 -1.73
C ILE A 167 5.64 1.33 -1.39
N SER A 168 4.76 1.34 -2.39
CA SER A 168 3.33 1.12 -2.20
C SER A 168 2.98 -0.27 -1.64
N LEU A 169 3.86 -1.26 -1.82
CA LEU A 169 3.64 -2.62 -1.35
C LEU A 169 3.54 -2.71 0.18
N TYR A 170 4.23 -1.83 0.92
CA TYR A 170 4.09 -1.77 2.38
C TYR A 170 2.67 -1.33 2.79
N SER A 171 2.11 -0.34 2.11
CA SER A 171 0.72 0.10 2.32
C SER A 171 -0.28 -0.97 1.86
N LEU A 172 -0.01 -1.62 0.72
CA LEU A 172 -0.82 -2.73 0.19
C LEU A 172 -0.92 -3.89 1.19
N ALA A 173 0.18 -4.20 1.88
CA ALA A 173 0.21 -5.26 2.90
C ALA A 173 -0.79 -5.02 4.03
N GLY A 174 -1.11 -3.76 4.33
CA GLY A 174 -2.15 -3.40 5.29
C GLY A 174 -3.52 -3.99 4.96
N GLN A 175 -3.83 -4.24 3.68
CA GLN A 175 -5.10 -4.85 3.26
C GLN A 175 -5.27 -6.27 3.79
N ILE A 176 -4.18 -7.01 4.06
CA ILE A 176 -4.22 -8.36 4.64
C ILE A 176 -4.92 -8.35 6.01
N ILE A 177 -4.73 -7.28 6.78
CA ILE A 177 -5.34 -7.10 8.11
C ILE A 177 -6.66 -6.32 7.97
N LEU A 178 -6.71 -5.29 7.12
CA LEU A 178 -7.88 -4.42 6.98
C LEU A 178 -9.12 -5.18 6.50
N VAL A 179 -9.00 -6.01 5.48
CA VAL A 179 -10.14 -6.72 4.86
C VAL A 179 -10.84 -7.66 5.84
N PRO A 180 -10.14 -8.51 6.62
CA PRO A 180 -10.78 -9.30 7.67
C PRO A 180 -11.47 -8.44 8.75
N LEU A 181 -10.87 -7.31 9.14
CA LEU A 181 -11.50 -6.40 10.10
C LEU A 181 -12.78 -5.77 9.56
N VAL A 182 -12.76 -5.31 8.30
CA VAL A 182 -13.95 -4.79 7.61
C VAL A 182 -15.05 -5.84 7.58
N THR A 183 -14.75 -7.05 7.11
CA THR A 183 -15.75 -8.12 7.01
C THR A 183 -16.29 -8.55 8.37
N LYS A 184 -15.46 -8.52 9.43
CA LYS A 184 -15.87 -8.83 10.79
C LYS A 184 -16.78 -7.74 11.38
N SER A 185 -16.61 -6.49 10.98
CA SER A 185 -17.39 -5.34 11.51
C SER A 185 -18.82 -5.27 10.97
N ILE A 186 -19.18 -6.10 9.99
CA ILE A 186 -20.50 -6.12 9.38
C ILE A 186 -21.43 -7.05 10.18
N SER A 187 -22.48 -6.49 10.76
CA SER A 187 -23.45 -7.24 11.58
C SER A 187 -24.43 -8.07 10.73
N ASN A 188 -24.88 -7.51 9.60
CA ASN A 188 -25.83 -8.19 8.70
C ASN A 188 -25.15 -9.36 7.97
N LYS A 189 -25.66 -10.58 8.15
CA LYS A 189 -25.13 -11.82 7.52
C LYS A 189 -25.08 -11.73 5.99
N LYS A 190 -26.15 -11.22 5.34
CA LYS A 190 -26.21 -11.06 3.87
C LYS A 190 -25.17 -10.03 3.40
N GLY A 191 -25.11 -8.86 4.02
CA GLY A 191 -24.12 -7.82 3.70
C GLY A 191 -22.68 -8.30 3.91
N LYS A 192 -22.43 -9.07 4.98
CA LYS A 192 -21.12 -9.69 5.24
C LYS A 192 -20.71 -10.68 4.15
N LEU A 193 -21.67 -11.52 3.69
CA LEU A 193 -21.41 -12.46 2.61
C LEU A 193 -21.11 -11.72 1.30
N LEU A 194 -21.90 -10.71 0.94
CA LEU A 194 -21.68 -9.90 -0.27
C LEU A 194 -20.32 -9.24 -0.29
N VAL A 195 -19.90 -8.62 0.84
CA VAL A 195 -18.59 -7.98 0.92
C VAL A 195 -17.45 -9.00 0.87
N LYS A 196 -17.62 -10.19 1.46
CA LYS A 196 -16.64 -11.27 1.31
C LYS A 196 -16.50 -11.72 -0.15
N LEU A 197 -17.63 -11.95 -0.83
CA LEU A 197 -17.64 -12.35 -2.25
C LEU A 197 -16.99 -11.24 -3.12
N TYR A 198 -17.33 -9.98 -2.86
CA TYR A 198 -16.67 -8.85 -3.53
C TYR A 198 -15.16 -8.90 -3.41
N TYR A 199 -14.61 -9.07 -2.19
CA TYR A 199 -13.18 -9.16 -2.00
C TYR A 199 -12.55 -10.40 -2.65
N VAL A 200 -13.21 -11.55 -2.57
CA VAL A 200 -12.72 -12.79 -3.22
C VAL A 200 -12.62 -12.57 -4.72
N LEU A 201 -13.70 -12.09 -5.35
CA LEU A 201 -13.73 -11.86 -6.80
C LEU A 201 -12.72 -10.79 -7.22
N TRP A 202 -12.62 -9.69 -6.45
CA TRP A 202 -11.67 -8.63 -6.74
C TRP A 202 -10.22 -9.12 -6.70
N TYR A 203 -9.81 -9.83 -5.65
CA TYR A 203 -8.43 -10.30 -5.53
C TYR A 203 -8.10 -11.41 -6.52
N LEU A 204 -9.05 -12.27 -6.89
CA LEU A 204 -8.89 -13.23 -7.98
C LEU A 204 -8.70 -12.51 -9.31
N PHE A 205 -9.54 -11.55 -9.61
CA PHE A 205 -9.44 -10.73 -10.82
C PHE A 205 -8.07 -10.01 -10.89
N TYR A 206 -7.67 -9.36 -9.80
CA TYR A 206 -6.38 -8.70 -9.69
C TYR A 206 -5.22 -9.68 -9.95
N PHE A 207 -5.26 -10.86 -9.34
CA PHE A 207 -4.24 -11.89 -9.50
C PHE A 207 -4.14 -12.37 -10.95
N ILE A 208 -5.27 -12.69 -11.57
CA ILE A 208 -5.32 -13.18 -12.96
C ILE A 208 -4.75 -12.12 -13.91
N ILE A 209 -5.23 -10.89 -13.82
CA ILE A 209 -4.76 -9.81 -14.72
C ILE A 209 -3.25 -9.57 -14.51
N ARG A 210 -2.83 -9.40 -13.28
CA ARG A 210 -1.47 -8.99 -12.98
C ARG A 210 -0.44 -10.08 -13.18
N SER A 211 -0.73 -11.28 -12.69
CA SER A 211 0.24 -12.37 -12.69
C SER A 211 0.18 -13.21 -13.96
N TYR A 212 -1.01 -13.42 -14.53
CA TYR A 212 -1.19 -14.29 -15.68
C TYR A 212 -1.23 -13.50 -17.00
N ILE A 213 -2.07 -12.47 -17.11
CA ILE A 213 -2.24 -11.74 -18.38
C ILE A 213 -1.07 -10.77 -18.61
N TRP A 214 -0.70 -9.97 -17.60
CA TRP A 214 0.41 -9.02 -17.73
C TRP A 214 1.77 -9.62 -17.41
N ASN A 215 1.79 -10.83 -16.87
CA ASN A 215 3.03 -11.54 -16.44
C ASN A 215 4.02 -10.61 -15.69
N HIS A 216 3.50 -9.76 -14.82
CA HIS A 216 4.22 -8.64 -14.21
C HIS A 216 5.49 -9.06 -13.44
N SER A 217 5.57 -10.30 -13.03
CA SER A 217 6.71 -10.84 -12.27
C SER A 217 7.40 -11.98 -13.03
N GLU A 218 7.08 -12.13 -14.33
CA GLU A 218 7.61 -13.21 -15.17
C GLU A 218 7.43 -14.59 -14.52
N ALA A 219 6.32 -14.74 -13.77
CA ALA A 219 6.04 -15.94 -13.01
C ALA A 219 5.34 -17.03 -13.85
N PHE A 220 4.88 -16.68 -15.06
CA PHE A 220 4.21 -17.59 -15.99
C PHE A 220 4.72 -17.40 -17.42
N PRO A 221 4.85 -18.47 -18.25
CA PRO A 221 4.81 -19.87 -17.80
C PRO A 221 6.01 -20.22 -16.90
N PHE A 222 5.80 -21.14 -15.95
CA PHE A 222 6.94 -21.71 -15.23
C PHE A 222 7.81 -22.50 -16.24
N ASN A 223 8.88 -21.93 -16.68
CA ASN A 223 9.95 -22.69 -17.31
C ASN A 223 10.80 -23.25 -16.16
N SER A 224 10.55 -24.48 -15.76
CA SER A 224 11.50 -25.17 -14.89
C SER A 224 12.78 -25.37 -15.70
N ILE A 225 13.88 -24.82 -15.21
CA ILE A 225 15.23 -25.16 -15.68
C ILE A 225 15.52 -26.53 -15.02
N LEU A 226 15.06 -27.60 -15.64
CA LEU A 226 15.52 -28.96 -15.40
C LEU A 226 16.54 -29.32 -16.47
#